data_3ff8ff1f99e6ad3d21bac1c8c8afea06
#
_entry.id   3ff8ff1f99e6ad3d21bac1c8c8afea06
#
_cell.length_a   1.000
_cell.length_b   1.000
_cell.length_c   1.000
_cell.angle_alpha   90.00
_cell.angle_beta   90.00
_cell.angle_gamma   90.00
#
_symmetry.space_group_name_H-M   'P 1'
#
loop_
_entity.id
_entity.type
_entity.pdbx_description
1 polymer ?
#
loop_
_entity_poly.entity_id
_entity_poly.type
_entity_poly.pdbx_seq_one_letter_code
_entity_poly.pdbx_strand_id
1 'polypeptide(L)'
;AGLNLLLCEAEEREPVLKRELDTDSAQNQERLRKAHLPKNLWSDGGDQNSLPEQRWGVIVPEGTDGDQLLDLIAPLIKHRRAQQEDAPVEVYRAPAKADQSEAMEWRKKFFDTGTDTREDLPRYQLILGNLDQVALAIQQVQSIDSYVGRLAFDNPEHYRSYAEKVLRYENGAQQSESSRASFFTVHDGTEATAAGYRSLVSPGVALAQRKVMERKLAAREIVELGDKVIPSREDLLERVSARDPSVLFTLSHGAGAPRAGWKSAADQQQRQGAMSFGSDGLLTGRDLAGRPFLPGGIWFMLACYGAGTPDTSAYRHWLESLSQINEFAGPATAVLKGLPKAGERPFIAAIPQAVLQNPEGPLAFLGHIDLAWTYSFTELDSGSAMDRPGKFIQIVADLLKGNRVGIALRSLMLALGSANTELTTLYDRQASAGNAPLSQAGEARRGHLWMLRQDLASYIVLGDPAARLPLASGSASGVKPVATPSATASAAAMLFASSVMPPVASLSMDQLELAIAQAIVAPQRLEQIAMEVGISSGELRAQSERYRQAGRAALKLSR
;
A
#
# COMPACT_ATOMS: atom_id res chain seq x y z
N ALA A 1 -30.97 1.89 21.36
CA ALA A 1 -31.80 1.28 20.30
C ALA A 1 -31.31 -0.14 20.08
N GLY A 2 -32.22 -1.10 20.17
CA GLY A 2 -31.89 -2.51 19.95
C GLY A 2 -31.69 -2.83 18.46
N LEU A 3 -31.14 -4.01 18.21
CA LEU A 3 -30.96 -4.53 16.85
C LEU A 3 -32.28 -5.10 16.33
N ASN A 4 -32.78 -4.54 15.21
CA ASN A 4 -33.99 -4.97 14.56
C ASN A 4 -33.69 -5.58 13.18
N LEU A 5 -34.28 -6.73 12.89
CA LEU A 5 -34.22 -7.33 11.57
C LEU A 5 -35.34 -6.72 10.68
N LEU A 6 -34.96 -6.21 9.51
CA LEU A 6 -35.87 -5.61 8.53
C LEU A 6 -36.39 -6.63 7.50
N LEU A 7 -36.52 -7.88 7.88
CA LEU A 7 -37.04 -8.95 7.02
C LEU A 7 -38.50 -9.21 7.33
N CYS A 8 -39.34 -9.30 6.30
CA CYS A 8 -40.73 -9.72 6.42
C CYS A 8 -41.00 -10.99 5.61
N GLU A 9 -41.98 -11.77 6.02
CA GLU A 9 -42.51 -12.89 5.27
C GLU A 9 -43.16 -12.40 3.96
N ALA A 10 -42.83 -13.04 2.86
CA ALA A 10 -43.23 -12.59 1.53
C ALA A 10 -44.76 -12.68 1.31
N GLU A 11 -45.43 -13.69 1.88
CA GLU A 11 -46.86 -13.95 1.72
C GLU A 11 -47.70 -13.18 2.75
N GLU A 12 -47.27 -13.21 4.01
CA GLU A 12 -48.02 -12.59 5.11
C GLU A 12 -47.67 -11.11 5.31
N ARG A 13 -46.52 -10.66 4.75
CA ARG A 13 -45.98 -9.29 4.88
C ARG A 13 -45.75 -8.86 6.34
N GLU A 14 -45.66 -9.82 7.24
CA GLU A 14 -45.33 -9.57 8.64
C GLU A 14 -43.80 -9.60 8.86
N PRO A 15 -43.22 -8.78 9.78
CA PRO A 15 -41.85 -8.86 10.17
C PRO A 15 -41.49 -10.23 10.75
N VAL A 16 -40.40 -10.85 10.28
CA VAL A 16 -39.93 -12.15 10.79
C VAL A 16 -39.60 -12.07 12.29
N LEU A 17 -39.05 -10.93 12.73
CA LEU A 17 -38.87 -10.62 14.14
C LEU A 17 -39.80 -9.47 14.54
N LYS A 18 -40.78 -9.75 15.41
CA LYS A 18 -41.70 -8.75 15.96
C LYS A 18 -41.09 -7.98 17.15
N ARG A 19 -39.92 -8.37 17.64
CA ARG A 19 -39.20 -7.74 18.75
C ARG A 19 -37.74 -7.59 18.38
N GLU A 20 -37.05 -6.68 19.07
CA GLU A 20 -35.62 -6.56 19.02
C GLU A 20 -34.94 -7.89 19.36
N LEU A 21 -33.72 -8.13 18.85
CA LEU A 21 -32.88 -9.23 19.28
C LEU A 21 -32.70 -9.21 20.80
N ASP A 22 -32.45 -10.37 21.37
CA ASP A 22 -32.37 -10.54 22.82
C ASP A 22 -31.43 -9.55 23.49
N THR A 23 -31.61 -9.40 24.81
CA THR A 23 -30.95 -8.37 25.61
C THR A 23 -29.44 -8.45 25.58
N ASP A 24 -28.84 -9.64 25.41
CA ASP A 24 -27.38 -9.81 25.45
C ASP A 24 -26.73 -9.31 24.15
N SER A 25 -27.31 -9.59 23.00
CA SER A 25 -26.84 -9.07 21.70
C SER A 25 -27.03 -7.56 21.61
N ALA A 26 -28.16 -7.03 22.12
CA ALA A 26 -28.43 -5.60 22.15
C ALA A 26 -27.52 -4.85 23.15
N GLN A 27 -27.24 -5.43 24.33
CA GLN A 27 -26.35 -4.81 25.34
C GLN A 27 -24.90 -4.75 24.87
N ASN A 28 -24.40 -5.76 24.20
CA ASN A 28 -23.02 -5.73 23.69
C ASN A 28 -22.83 -4.62 22.65
N GLN A 29 -23.78 -4.42 21.75
CA GLN A 29 -23.72 -3.30 20.80
C GLN A 29 -23.90 -1.95 21.47
N GLU A 30 -24.77 -1.84 22.48
CA GLU A 30 -24.96 -0.59 23.20
C GLU A 30 -23.75 -0.23 24.08
N ARG A 31 -23.05 -1.22 24.66
CA ARG A 31 -21.80 -1.01 25.40
C ARG A 31 -20.70 -0.53 24.46
N LEU A 32 -20.53 -1.15 23.28
CA LEU A 32 -19.57 -0.71 22.27
C LEU A 32 -19.90 0.70 21.77
N ARG A 33 -21.17 1.00 21.51
CA ARG A 33 -21.61 2.32 21.04
C ARG A 33 -21.44 3.43 22.07
N LYS A 34 -21.68 3.17 23.36
CA LYS A 34 -21.49 4.16 24.46
C LYS A 34 -20.02 4.41 24.75
N ALA A 35 -19.16 3.39 24.59
CA ALA A 35 -17.74 3.51 24.85
C ALA A 35 -17.02 4.33 23.76
N HIS A 36 -17.51 4.33 22.52
CA HIS A 36 -16.77 4.83 21.37
C HIS A 36 -17.71 5.54 20.38
N LEU A 37 -18.16 6.75 20.73
CA LEU A 37 -18.81 7.63 19.75
C LEU A 37 -17.74 8.44 19.03
N PRO A 38 -17.41 8.12 17.79
CA PRO A 38 -16.50 8.92 16.98
C PRO A 38 -17.14 10.29 16.73
N LYS A 39 -16.33 11.32 16.68
CA LYS A 39 -16.82 12.71 16.62
C LYS A 39 -16.88 13.25 15.19
N ASN A 40 -16.17 12.61 14.26
CA ASN A 40 -15.92 13.19 12.95
C ASN A 40 -16.00 12.11 11.85
N LEU A 41 -16.28 12.50 10.62
CA LEU A 41 -16.26 11.65 9.43
C LEU A 41 -15.11 12.05 8.51
N TRP A 42 -14.67 11.11 7.64
CA TRP A 42 -13.78 11.45 6.55
C TRP A 42 -14.51 12.18 5.43
N SER A 43 -13.78 13.03 4.72
CA SER A 43 -14.18 13.41 3.38
C SER A 43 -13.68 12.38 2.37
N ASP A 44 -14.54 11.55 1.85
CA ASP A 44 -14.21 10.58 0.80
C ASP A 44 -14.22 11.17 -0.61
N GLY A 45 -14.75 12.39 -0.75
CA GLY A 45 -14.83 13.13 -2.00
C GLY A 45 -13.60 14.00 -2.27
N GLY A 46 -13.57 14.60 -3.44
CA GLY A 46 -12.62 15.64 -3.79
C GLY A 46 -11.26 15.17 -4.27
N ASP A 47 -10.35 16.13 -4.43
CA ASP A 47 -8.98 15.87 -4.87
C ASP A 47 -8.16 15.25 -3.73
N GLN A 48 -7.66 14.05 -3.96
CA GLN A 48 -6.82 13.34 -2.99
C GLN A 48 -5.53 14.09 -2.63
N ASN A 49 -5.05 14.99 -3.48
CA ASN A 49 -3.88 15.83 -3.22
C ASN A 49 -4.22 17.14 -2.48
N SER A 50 -5.50 17.47 -2.36
CA SER A 50 -5.98 18.70 -1.70
C SER A 50 -5.93 18.56 -0.18
N LEU A 51 -5.01 19.22 0.51
CA LEU A 51 -4.99 19.20 1.97
C LEU A 51 -6.19 19.94 2.60
N PRO A 52 -6.75 21.00 2.02
CA PRO A 52 -8.01 21.56 2.51
C PRO A 52 -9.15 20.54 2.58
N GLU A 53 -9.25 19.63 1.59
CA GLU A 53 -10.30 18.61 1.54
C GLU A 53 -9.96 17.36 2.36
N GLN A 54 -8.70 16.94 2.31
CA GLN A 54 -8.26 15.66 2.91
C GLN A 54 -7.74 15.81 4.33
N ARG A 55 -7.41 17.02 4.78
CA ARG A 55 -6.82 17.35 6.07
C ARG A 55 -5.50 16.60 6.34
N TRP A 56 -4.69 17.20 7.21
CA TRP A 56 -3.43 16.64 7.69
C TRP A 56 -3.37 16.73 9.22
N GLY A 57 -2.92 15.66 9.87
CA GLY A 57 -2.82 15.56 11.32
C GLY A 57 -1.61 14.74 11.75
N VAL A 58 -1.37 14.71 13.05
CA VAL A 58 -0.21 14.07 13.66
C VAL A 58 -0.64 13.05 14.72
N ILE A 59 0.03 11.89 14.71
CA ILE A 59 -0.11 10.88 15.77
C ILE A 59 1.22 10.82 16.50
N VAL A 60 1.19 10.97 17.82
CA VAL A 60 2.38 11.04 18.68
C VAL A 60 2.30 10.06 19.85
N PRO A 61 3.42 9.71 20.48
CA PRO A 61 3.42 8.97 21.75
C PRO A 61 2.58 9.69 22.81
N GLU A 62 2.05 8.92 23.75
CA GLU A 62 1.44 9.46 24.95
C GLU A 62 2.48 10.18 25.83
N GLY A 63 2.03 11.18 26.59
CA GLY A 63 2.88 11.91 27.54
C GLY A 63 3.80 12.97 26.92
N THR A 64 4.82 13.35 27.68
CA THR A 64 5.75 14.46 27.36
C THR A 64 6.63 14.20 26.13
N ASP A 65 6.93 12.93 25.83
CA ASP A 65 7.73 12.57 24.65
C ASP A 65 7.03 13.02 23.37
N GLY A 66 5.70 12.84 23.30
CA GLY A 66 4.91 13.32 22.18
C GLY A 66 4.94 14.85 22.03
N ASP A 67 4.93 15.60 23.15
CA ASP A 67 5.00 17.07 23.11
C ASP A 67 6.36 17.55 22.58
N GLN A 68 7.44 16.93 23.03
CA GLN A 68 8.79 17.23 22.51
C GLN A 68 8.93 16.98 21.01
N LEU A 69 8.37 15.88 20.51
CA LEU A 69 8.40 15.58 19.09
C LEU A 69 7.59 16.58 18.25
N LEU A 70 6.45 17.06 18.76
CA LEU A 70 5.66 18.11 18.11
C LEU A 70 6.44 19.43 18.01
N ASP A 71 7.15 19.83 19.07
CA ASP A 71 7.98 21.04 19.08
C ASP A 71 9.10 20.96 18.01
N LEU A 72 9.73 19.81 17.84
CA LEU A 72 10.78 19.60 16.85
C LEU A 72 10.30 19.74 15.41
N ILE A 73 9.05 19.41 15.12
CA ILE A 73 8.47 19.54 13.78
C ILE A 73 7.50 20.72 13.65
N ALA A 74 7.48 21.65 14.62
CA ALA A 74 6.58 22.80 14.60
C ALA A 74 6.61 23.62 13.28
N PRO A 75 7.77 23.82 12.61
CA PRO A 75 7.79 24.45 11.28
C PRO A 75 7.01 23.68 10.22
N LEU A 76 7.08 22.34 10.22
CA LEU A 76 6.31 21.48 9.30
C LEU A 76 4.82 21.54 9.61
N ILE A 77 4.43 21.49 10.90
CA ILE A 77 3.03 21.66 11.33
C ILE A 77 2.46 22.99 10.85
N LYS A 78 3.22 24.07 11.01
CA LYS A 78 2.82 25.40 10.53
C LYS A 78 2.64 25.42 9.00
N HIS A 79 3.54 24.78 8.28
CA HIS A 79 3.48 24.69 6.81
C HIS A 79 2.26 23.88 6.34
N ARG A 80 1.98 22.72 6.95
CA ARG A 80 0.81 21.90 6.63
C ARG A 80 -0.49 22.60 6.99
N ARG A 81 -0.53 23.31 8.12
CA ARG A 81 -1.68 24.15 8.49
C ARG A 81 -1.98 25.21 7.42
N ALA A 82 -0.97 25.93 6.95
CA ALA A 82 -1.16 26.91 5.88
C ALA A 82 -1.66 26.24 4.57
N GLN A 83 -1.20 25.03 4.25
CA GLN A 83 -1.65 24.30 3.07
C GLN A 83 -3.09 23.75 3.19
N GLN A 84 -3.65 23.66 4.38
CA GLN A 84 -5.05 23.29 4.60
C GLN A 84 -5.93 24.49 4.99
N GLU A 85 -5.59 25.68 4.43
CA GLU A 85 -6.35 26.92 4.61
C GLU A 85 -6.52 27.32 6.08
N ASP A 86 -5.43 27.19 6.86
CA ASP A 86 -5.37 27.46 8.30
C ASP A 86 -6.31 26.63 9.20
N ALA A 87 -6.93 25.58 8.65
CA ALA A 87 -7.66 24.63 9.48
C ALA A 87 -6.73 24.02 10.56
N PRO A 88 -7.25 23.75 11.77
CA PRO A 88 -6.45 23.16 12.84
C PRO A 88 -5.78 21.86 12.42
N VAL A 89 -4.55 21.66 12.88
CA VAL A 89 -3.87 20.38 12.78
C VAL A 89 -4.26 19.53 13.98
N GLU A 90 -4.96 18.44 13.73
CA GLU A 90 -5.38 17.52 14.77
C GLU A 90 -4.20 16.68 15.27
N VAL A 91 -4.10 16.49 16.58
CA VAL A 91 -3.06 15.71 17.25
C VAL A 91 -3.70 14.57 18.04
N TYR A 92 -3.27 13.36 17.75
CA TYR A 92 -3.75 12.14 18.41
C TYR A 92 -2.63 11.50 19.21
N ARG A 93 -2.97 11.01 20.42
CA ARG A 93 -2.04 10.27 21.28
C ARG A 93 -2.25 8.79 21.09
N ALA A 94 -1.17 8.05 20.85
CA ALA A 94 -1.23 6.62 20.59
C ALA A 94 -0.32 5.83 21.54
N PRO A 95 -0.72 4.62 21.94
CA PRO A 95 0.05 3.79 22.86
C PRO A 95 1.32 3.23 22.18
N ALA A 96 2.35 3.01 23.02
CA ALA A 96 3.60 2.39 22.61
C ALA A 96 3.42 0.90 22.26
N LYS A 97 2.44 0.23 22.86
CA LYS A 97 2.12 -1.18 22.62
C LYS A 97 0.64 -1.30 22.32
N ALA A 98 0.32 -1.97 21.24
CA ALA A 98 -1.03 -2.36 20.88
C ALA A 98 -0.94 -3.53 19.89
N ASP A 99 -1.78 -4.53 20.10
CA ASP A 99 -2.06 -5.53 19.06
C ASP A 99 -3.07 -4.97 18.03
N GLN A 100 -3.44 -5.78 17.04
CA GLN A 100 -4.39 -5.35 15.99
C GLN A 100 -5.77 -5.02 16.55
N SER A 101 -6.23 -5.71 17.58
CA SER A 101 -7.55 -5.47 18.19
C SER A 101 -7.54 -4.17 18.97
N GLU A 102 -6.53 -3.96 19.82
CA GLU A 102 -6.35 -2.73 20.59
C GLU A 102 -6.15 -1.50 19.69
N ALA A 103 -5.43 -1.66 18.58
CA ALA A 103 -5.28 -0.62 17.57
C ALA A 103 -6.61 -0.29 16.87
N MET A 104 -7.44 -1.29 16.58
CA MET A 104 -8.78 -1.07 16.05
C MET A 104 -9.70 -0.36 17.05
N GLU A 105 -9.62 -0.68 18.35
CA GLU A 105 -10.35 0.03 19.40
C GLU A 105 -9.90 1.49 19.50
N TRP A 106 -8.58 1.72 19.48
CA TRP A 106 -8.01 3.07 19.45
C TRP A 106 -8.53 3.86 18.23
N ARG A 107 -8.50 3.22 17.04
CA ARG A 107 -9.03 3.83 15.82
C ARG A 107 -10.51 4.19 15.96
N LYS A 108 -11.37 3.28 16.42
CA LYS A 108 -12.80 3.52 16.64
C LYS A 108 -13.06 4.70 17.57
N LYS A 109 -12.22 4.88 18.58
CA LYS A 109 -12.34 6.00 19.52
C LYS A 109 -12.18 7.37 18.86
N PHE A 110 -11.32 7.49 17.85
CA PHE A 110 -10.93 8.78 17.27
C PHE A 110 -11.39 8.98 15.84
N PHE A 111 -11.55 7.92 15.06
CA PHE A 111 -11.67 7.97 13.60
C PHE A 111 -12.90 7.28 13.03
N ASP A 112 -13.63 6.49 13.80
CA ASP A 112 -14.83 5.83 13.29
C ASP A 112 -16.08 6.71 13.42
N THR A 113 -17.06 6.39 12.59
CA THR A 113 -18.29 7.13 12.41
C THR A 113 -19.09 7.32 13.69
N GLY A 114 -19.33 8.55 14.07
CA GLY A 114 -20.24 8.96 15.11
C GLY A 114 -21.47 9.69 14.61
N THR A 115 -22.14 10.36 15.54
CA THR A 115 -23.30 11.21 15.25
C THR A 115 -22.92 12.61 14.76
N ASP A 116 -21.67 12.96 14.82
CA ASP A 116 -21.14 14.24 14.37
C ASP A 116 -20.76 14.14 12.89
N THR A 117 -21.30 15.02 12.06
CA THR A 117 -21.16 15.03 10.61
C THR A 117 -20.01 15.90 10.13
N ARG A 118 -19.09 16.33 11.00
CA ARG A 118 -17.94 17.14 10.59
C ARG A 118 -16.99 16.32 9.74
N GLU A 119 -16.64 16.87 8.58
CA GLU A 119 -15.70 16.30 7.62
C GLU A 119 -14.28 16.85 7.83
N ASP A 120 -13.77 16.77 9.06
CA ASP A 120 -12.49 17.38 9.45
C ASP A 120 -11.43 16.38 9.93
N LEU A 121 -11.69 15.08 9.83
CA LEU A 121 -10.70 14.04 10.15
C LEU A 121 -9.55 14.05 9.13
N PRO A 122 -8.28 14.03 9.60
CA PRO A 122 -7.14 14.02 8.70
C PRO A 122 -6.99 12.65 8.02
N ARG A 123 -7.03 12.65 6.70
CA ARG A 123 -6.63 11.47 5.91
C ARG A 123 -5.12 11.37 5.77
N TYR A 124 -4.39 12.48 5.78
CA TYR A 124 -2.93 12.49 5.86
C TYR A 124 -2.51 12.48 7.32
N GLN A 125 -1.84 11.42 7.75
CA GLN A 125 -1.47 11.21 9.14
C GLN A 125 0.02 10.95 9.26
N LEU A 126 0.73 11.84 9.95
CA LEU A 126 2.14 11.69 10.26
C LEU A 126 2.31 11.12 11.66
N ILE A 127 2.82 9.90 11.77
CA ILE A 127 3.21 9.30 13.05
C ILE A 127 4.61 9.76 13.41
N LEU A 128 4.80 10.26 14.63
CA LEU A 128 6.11 10.58 15.21
C LEU A 128 6.50 9.51 16.22
N GLY A 129 7.75 9.08 16.17
CA GLY A 129 8.31 8.10 17.09
C GLY A 129 8.53 6.72 16.49
N ASN A 130 9.46 5.97 17.11
CA ASN A 130 9.85 4.64 16.71
C ASN A 130 8.75 3.61 17.04
N LEU A 131 8.94 2.37 16.64
CA LEU A 131 7.94 1.30 16.80
C LEU A 131 7.70 0.91 18.26
N ASP A 132 8.64 1.21 19.14
CA ASP A 132 8.51 1.06 20.60
C ASP A 132 7.89 2.27 21.32
N GLN A 133 7.63 3.37 20.58
CA GLN A 133 6.99 4.58 21.08
C GLN A 133 5.54 4.71 20.59
N VAL A 134 5.26 4.29 19.36
CA VAL A 134 3.91 4.17 18.80
C VAL A 134 3.82 2.84 18.06
N ALA A 135 2.92 1.96 18.51
CA ALA A 135 2.81 0.60 17.98
C ALA A 135 2.63 0.55 16.45
N LEU A 136 3.26 -0.45 15.81
CA LEU A 136 3.12 -0.69 14.37
C LEU A 136 1.66 -0.92 13.97
N ALA A 137 0.90 -1.61 14.81
CA ALA A 137 -0.51 -1.90 14.58
C ALA A 137 -1.35 -0.63 14.37
N ILE A 138 -1.03 0.48 15.06
CA ILE A 138 -1.68 1.79 14.82
C ILE A 138 -1.47 2.25 13.38
N GLN A 139 -0.23 2.18 12.86
CA GLN A 139 0.05 2.55 11.47
C GLN A 139 -0.69 1.66 10.49
N GLN A 140 -0.72 0.35 10.73
CA GLN A 140 -1.37 -0.62 9.86
C GLN A 140 -2.88 -0.44 9.79
N VAL A 141 -3.57 -0.25 10.93
CA VAL A 141 -5.02 -0.05 10.93
C VAL A 141 -5.43 1.30 10.32
N GLN A 142 -4.62 2.34 10.52
CA GLN A 142 -4.87 3.65 9.91
C GLN A 142 -4.63 3.62 8.38
N SER A 143 -3.70 2.81 7.89
CA SER A 143 -3.40 2.69 6.45
C SER A 143 -4.51 2.02 5.63
N ILE A 144 -5.56 1.49 6.26
CA ILE A 144 -6.69 0.86 5.55
C ILE A 144 -7.37 1.86 4.60
N ASP A 145 -7.57 3.10 5.05
CA ASP A 145 -8.29 4.15 4.30
C ASP A 145 -7.64 5.54 4.41
N SER A 146 -6.55 5.67 5.16
CA SER A 146 -5.81 6.92 5.34
C SER A 146 -4.43 6.85 4.71
N TYR A 147 -3.83 8.01 4.50
CA TYR A 147 -2.49 8.19 3.97
C TYR A 147 -1.50 8.38 5.12
N VAL A 148 -0.88 7.29 5.55
CA VAL A 148 -0.10 7.27 6.78
C VAL A 148 1.39 7.21 6.47
N GLY A 149 2.17 8.07 7.12
CA GLY A 149 3.62 8.01 7.12
C GLY A 149 4.18 8.07 8.53
N ARG A 150 5.43 7.70 8.72
CA ARG A 150 6.10 7.71 10.03
C ARG A 150 7.45 8.39 9.96
N LEU A 151 7.77 9.18 10.96
CA LEU A 151 9.12 9.65 11.25
C LEU A 151 9.61 9.03 12.55
N ALA A 152 10.78 8.42 12.49
CA ALA A 152 11.43 7.80 13.65
C ALA A 152 12.93 8.03 13.54
N PHE A 153 13.49 8.73 14.52
CA PHE A 153 14.92 8.99 14.61
C PHE A 153 15.37 8.79 16.06
N ASP A 154 16.56 8.21 16.24
CA ASP A 154 17.16 8.06 17.56
C ASP A 154 17.66 9.41 18.11
N ASN A 155 18.06 10.34 17.25
CA ASN A 155 18.44 11.70 17.62
C ASN A 155 17.29 12.67 17.34
N PRO A 156 16.78 13.40 18.37
CA PRO A 156 15.70 14.37 18.24
C PRO A 156 15.96 15.47 17.18
N GLU A 157 17.19 15.94 17.01
CA GLU A 157 17.52 16.97 16.02
C GLU A 157 17.25 16.52 14.57
N HIS A 158 17.20 15.22 14.32
CA HIS A 158 16.90 14.71 12.99
C HIS A 158 15.45 14.95 12.56
N TYR A 159 14.50 15.06 13.50
CA TYR A 159 13.13 15.49 13.21
C TYR A 159 13.09 16.91 12.67
N ARG A 160 13.89 17.82 13.27
CA ARG A 160 14.02 19.20 12.79
C ARG A 160 14.67 19.25 11.41
N SER A 161 15.78 18.55 11.22
CA SER A 161 16.49 18.47 9.92
C SER A 161 15.57 17.96 8.80
N TYR A 162 14.72 16.97 9.11
CA TYR A 162 13.73 16.47 8.16
C TYR A 162 12.68 17.52 7.83
N ALA A 163 12.09 18.19 8.83
CA ALA A 163 11.10 19.25 8.63
C ALA A 163 11.67 20.38 7.76
N GLU A 164 12.88 20.86 8.06
CA GLU A 164 13.57 21.90 7.28
C GLU A 164 13.83 21.46 5.84
N LYS A 165 14.20 20.18 5.63
CA LYS A 165 14.37 19.61 4.29
C LYS A 165 13.07 19.66 3.48
N VAL A 166 11.95 19.19 4.04
CA VAL A 166 10.65 19.22 3.36
C VAL A 166 10.28 20.66 2.97
N LEU A 167 10.40 21.59 3.91
CA LEU A 167 10.09 23.00 3.63
C LEU A 167 10.98 23.59 2.52
N ARG A 168 12.27 23.26 2.53
CA ARG A 168 13.22 23.72 1.52
C ARG A 168 12.83 23.26 0.12
N TYR A 169 12.46 21.97 -0.04
CA TYR A 169 12.08 21.43 -1.35
C TYR A 169 10.68 21.89 -1.79
N GLU A 170 9.74 22.04 -0.89
CA GLU A 170 8.38 22.48 -1.24
C GLU A 170 8.28 23.99 -1.52
N ASN A 171 9.08 24.82 -0.82
CA ASN A 171 9.09 26.28 -1.00
C ASN A 171 10.21 26.78 -1.93
N GLY A 172 11.12 25.89 -2.34
CA GLY A 172 12.30 26.26 -3.10
C GLY A 172 12.02 26.54 -4.58
N ALA A 173 12.91 27.37 -5.19
CA ALA A 173 12.87 27.67 -6.62
C ALA A 173 13.32 26.51 -7.53
N GLN A 174 13.82 25.42 -6.98
CA GLN A 174 14.30 24.24 -7.72
C GLN A 174 13.17 23.24 -7.95
N GLN A 175 12.20 23.65 -8.75
CA GLN A 175 11.16 22.71 -9.22
C GLN A 175 11.54 22.24 -10.63
N SER A 176 11.48 20.93 -10.85
CA SER A 176 11.71 20.35 -12.18
C SER A 176 10.42 20.28 -12.97
N GLU A 177 10.51 20.53 -14.28
CA GLU A 177 9.37 20.38 -15.19
C GLU A 177 8.93 18.93 -15.40
N SER A 178 9.80 17.95 -15.09
CA SER A 178 9.52 16.54 -15.29
C SER A 178 10.29 15.66 -14.30
N SER A 179 9.72 14.53 -13.96
CA SER A 179 10.30 13.54 -13.06
C SER A 179 10.97 12.38 -13.81
N ARG A 180 11.84 11.64 -13.10
CA ARG A 180 12.52 10.44 -13.57
C ARG A 180 12.25 9.28 -12.62
N ALA A 181 12.17 8.05 -13.14
CA ALA A 181 12.26 6.84 -12.31
C ALA A 181 13.51 6.03 -12.67
N SER A 182 14.22 5.62 -11.64
CA SER A 182 15.40 4.74 -11.74
C SER A 182 15.10 3.43 -11.03
N PHE A 183 15.37 2.32 -11.70
CA PHE A 183 15.24 0.98 -11.15
C PHE A 183 16.64 0.39 -10.99
N PHE A 184 16.91 -0.19 -9.83
CA PHE A 184 18.19 -0.81 -9.54
C PHE A 184 17.97 -2.18 -8.90
N THR A 185 18.48 -3.24 -9.54
CA THR A 185 18.46 -4.60 -8.98
C THR A 185 19.86 -5.00 -8.62
N VAL A 186 20.06 -5.52 -7.41
CA VAL A 186 21.32 -6.18 -7.06
C VAL A 186 21.31 -7.58 -7.64
N HIS A 187 22.08 -7.80 -8.70
CA HIS A 187 22.28 -9.10 -9.32
C HIS A 187 23.38 -9.88 -8.59
N ASP A 188 23.08 -10.40 -7.41
CA ASP A 188 24.03 -11.13 -6.53
C ASP A 188 24.13 -12.63 -6.84
N GLY A 189 23.48 -13.09 -7.93
CA GLY A 189 23.47 -14.47 -8.37
C GLY A 189 22.52 -15.40 -7.61
N THR A 190 21.73 -14.87 -6.68
CA THR A 190 20.72 -15.66 -5.96
C THR A 190 19.41 -15.77 -6.74
N GLU A 191 18.65 -16.87 -6.50
CA GLU A 191 17.37 -17.05 -7.17
C GLU A 191 16.32 -16.02 -6.75
N ALA A 192 16.38 -15.50 -5.51
CA ALA A 192 15.42 -14.53 -5.02
C ALA A 192 15.50 -13.19 -5.76
N THR A 193 16.70 -12.64 -5.93
CA THR A 193 16.92 -11.40 -6.70
C THR A 193 16.67 -11.62 -8.19
N ALA A 194 17.05 -12.79 -8.73
CA ALA A 194 16.77 -13.17 -10.10
C ALA A 194 15.26 -13.32 -10.38
N ALA A 195 14.51 -13.94 -9.48
CA ALA A 195 13.05 -14.03 -9.58
C ALA A 195 12.38 -12.65 -9.49
N GLY A 196 12.78 -11.82 -8.51
CA GLY A 196 12.28 -10.45 -8.39
C GLY A 196 12.57 -9.60 -9.63
N TYR A 197 13.74 -9.77 -10.24
CA TYR A 197 14.06 -9.12 -11.50
C TYR A 197 13.15 -9.58 -12.65
N ARG A 198 13.01 -10.91 -12.85
CA ARG A 198 12.20 -11.48 -13.93
C ARG A 198 10.72 -11.15 -13.81
N SER A 199 10.17 -11.24 -12.59
CA SER A 199 8.72 -11.16 -12.36
C SER A 199 8.23 -9.75 -12.01
N LEU A 200 9.11 -8.86 -11.54
CA LEU A 200 8.72 -7.51 -11.12
C LEU A 200 9.47 -6.42 -11.88
N VAL A 201 10.81 -6.37 -11.80
CA VAL A 201 11.58 -5.20 -12.27
C VAL A 201 11.57 -5.13 -13.79
N SER A 202 12.01 -6.18 -14.49
CA SER A 202 12.09 -6.19 -15.97
C SER A 202 10.74 -5.93 -16.64
N PRO A 203 9.65 -6.66 -16.33
CA PRO A 203 8.34 -6.39 -16.92
C PRO A 203 7.77 -5.04 -16.45
N GLY A 204 8.10 -4.60 -15.24
CA GLY A 204 7.69 -3.31 -14.70
C GLY A 204 8.32 -2.13 -15.44
N VAL A 205 9.63 -2.17 -15.69
CA VAL A 205 10.36 -1.16 -16.48
C VAL A 205 9.77 -1.10 -17.90
N ALA A 206 9.60 -2.24 -18.55
CA ALA A 206 9.01 -2.30 -19.89
C ALA A 206 7.59 -1.71 -19.93
N LEU A 207 6.76 -2.00 -18.91
CA LEU A 207 5.42 -1.43 -18.78
C LEU A 207 5.47 0.09 -18.58
N ALA A 208 6.34 0.59 -17.71
CA ALA A 208 6.49 2.02 -17.44
C ALA A 208 6.99 2.78 -18.68
N GLN A 209 8.01 2.26 -19.37
CA GLN A 209 8.52 2.84 -20.62
C GLN A 209 7.44 2.90 -21.70
N ARG A 210 6.66 1.82 -21.87
CA ARG A 210 5.52 1.81 -22.80
C ARG A 210 4.49 2.88 -22.45
N LYS A 211 4.13 3.04 -21.16
CA LYS A 211 3.21 4.10 -20.71
C LYS A 211 3.74 5.51 -20.99
N VAL A 212 5.06 5.73 -20.91
CA VAL A 212 5.68 7.01 -21.29
C VAL A 212 5.54 7.24 -22.80
N MET A 213 5.86 6.24 -23.63
CA MET A 213 5.70 6.34 -25.09
C MET A 213 4.24 6.59 -25.50
N GLU A 214 3.29 5.97 -24.81
CA GLU A 214 1.84 6.17 -25.00
C GLU A 214 1.32 7.49 -24.39
N ARG A 215 2.18 8.32 -23.79
CA ARG A 215 1.82 9.56 -23.08
C ARG A 215 0.82 9.36 -21.91
N LYS A 216 0.76 8.16 -21.35
CA LYS A 216 -0.07 7.81 -20.19
C LYS A 216 0.67 8.02 -18.87
N LEU A 217 1.97 8.22 -18.91
CA LEU A 217 2.84 8.51 -17.78
C LEU A 217 3.72 9.70 -18.10
N ALA A 218 3.57 10.77 -17.32
CA ALA A 218 4.37 11.97 -17.43
C ALA A 218 5.71 11.75 -16.71
N ALA A 219 6.70 11.24 -17.42
CA ALA A 219 8.06 11.10 -16.94
C ALA A 219 9.02 11.48 -18.07
N ARG A 220 10.13 12.13 -17.71
CA ARG A 220 11.21 12.41 -18.65
C ARG A 220 11.91 11.11 -19.08
N GLU A 221 12.12 10.22 -18.11
CA GLU A 221 12.94 9.06 -18.31
C GLU A 221 12.57 7.92 -17.33
N ILE A 222 12.59 6.70 -17.82
CA ILE A 222 12.52 5.47 -17.04
C ILE A 222 13.78 4.67 -17.36
N VAL A 223 14.69 4.55 -16.39
CA VAL A 223 16.00 3.89 -16.59
C VAL A 223 16.19 2.73 -15.64
N GLU A 224 16.88 1.72 -16.13
CA GLU A 224 17.44 0.65 -15.32
C GLU A 224 18.93 0.96 -15.08
N LEU A 225 19.34 0.98 -13.82
CA LEU A 225 20.68 1.28 -13.37
C LEU A 225 21.40 0.01 -12.91
N GLY A 226 22.71 0.10 -12.85
CA GLY A 226 23.58 -0.95 -12.32
C GLY A 226 24.04 -1.97 -13.35
N ASP A 227 25.09 -2.68 -13.02
CA ASP A 227 25.62 -3.79 -13.81
C ASP A 227 24.85 -5.08 -13.49
N LYS A 228 24.50 -5.85 -14.52
CA LYS A 228 23.76 -7.11 -14.36
C LYS A 228 24.63 -8.29 -13.93
N VAL A 229 25.94 -8.11 -13.90
CA VAL A 229 26.91 -9.17 -13.60
C VAL A 229 27.65 -8.88 -12.30
N ILE A 230 28.05 -7.62 -12.11
CA ILE A 230 28.86 -7.18 -10.97
C ILE A 230 28.13 -6.05 -10.24
N PRO A 231 27.30 -6.37 -9.23
CA PRO A 231 26.62 -5.34 -8.44
C PRO A 231 27.65 -4.53 -7.64
N SER A 232 27.54 -3.20 -7.68
CA SER A 232 28.42 -2.29 -6.96
C SER A 232 27.62 -1.27 -6.15
N ARG A 233 27.97 -1.15 -4.85
CA ARG A 233 27.40 -0.13 -3.96
C ARG A 233 27.76 1.27 -4.45
N GLU A 234 29.01 1.48 -4.86
CA GLU A 234 29.48 2.79 -5.28
C GLU A 234 28.81 3.23 -6.59
N ASP A 235 28.57 2.31 -7.54
CA ASP A 235 27.79 2.63 -8.75
C ASP A 235 26.40 3.16 -8.43
N LEU A 236 25.67 2.54 -7.47
CA LEU A 236 24.39 3.05 -7.02
C LEU A 236 24.54 4.45 -6.41
N LEU A 237 25.48 4.63 -5.49
CA LEU A 237 25.68 5.87 -4.75
C LEU A 237 26.04 7.05 -5.68
N GLU A 238 26.86 6.83 -6.69
CA GLU A 238 27.22 7.84 -7.69
C GLU A 238 26.01 8.23 -8.56
N ARG A 239 25.27 7.23 -9.07
CA ARG A 239 24.16 7.47 -10.01
C ARG A 239 22.96 8.19 -9.40
N VAL A 240 22.76 8.07 -8.08
CA VAL A 240 21.63 8.69 -7.38
C VAL A 240 22.00 9.97 -6.63
N SER A 241 23.24 10.46 -6.75
CA SER A 241 23.71 11.66 -6.06
C SER A 241 23.21 12.98 -6.68
N ALA A 242 22.73 12.95 -7.91
CA ALA A 242 22.29 14.15 -8.63
C ALA A 242 21.05 14.80 -7.99
N ARG A 243 21.03 16.13 -7.97
CA ARG A 243 19.87 16.95 -7.54
C ARG A 243 18.82 17.02 -8.65
N ASP A 244 18.13 15.92 -8.87
CA ASP A 244 17.11 15.76 -9.90
C ASP A 244 15.92 15.01 -9.30
N PRO A 245 14.71 15.61 -9.25
CA PRO A 245 13.54 14.98 -8.66
C PRO A 245 13.27 13.61 -9.29
N SER A 246 13.41 12.56 -8.53
CA SER A 246 13.31 11.20 -9.06
C SER A 246 12.72 10.22 -8.05
N VAL A 247 12.15 9.16 -8.59
CA VAL A 247 11.77 7.96 -7.85
C VAL A 247 12.86 6.92 -8.07
N LEU A 248 13.42 6.42 -6.98
CA LEU A 248 14.33 5.27 -7.00
C LEU A 248 13.58 4.04 -6.54
N PHE A 249 13.56 2.99 -7.35
CA PHE A 249 13.07 1.67 -6.99
C PHE A 249 14.24 0.70 -6.92
N THR A 250 14.48 0.09 -5.75
CA THR A 250 15.57 -0.88 -5.60
C THR A 250 15.06 -2.24 -5.17
N LEU A 251 15.69 -3.30 -5.69
CA LEU A 251 15.45 -4.69 -5.33
C LEU A 251 16.76 -5.35 -4.90
N SER A 252 16.79 -5.88 -3.68
CA SER A 252 17.94 -6.61 -3.11
C SER A 252 17.51 -7.53 -1.98
N HIS A 253 18.44 -8.35 -1.48
CA HIS A 253 18.28 -8.88 -0.14
C HIS A 253 18.43 -7.77 0.91
N GLY A 254 17.63 -7.84 1.99
CA GLY A 254 17.88 -7.09 3.21
C GLY A 254 18.62 -7.97 4.23
N ALA A 255 19.58 -7.40 4.94
CA ALA A 255 20.36 -8.13 5.92
C ALA A 255 19.48 -8.66 7.06
N GLY A 256 19.44 -9.96 7.25
CA GLY A 256 18.81 -10.65 8.37
C GLY A 256 19.82 -11.02 9.45
N ALA A 257 19.36 -11.78 10.46
CA ALA A 257 20.22 -12.22 11.55
C ALA A 257 21.38 -13.10 11.05
N PRO A 258 22.64 -12.81 11.47
CA PRO A 258 23.77 -13.69 11.20
C PRO A 258 23.55 -15.09 11.81
N ARG A 259 24.20 -16.11 11.28
CA ARG A 259 24.09 -17.51 11.81
C ARG A 259 24.43 -17.61 13.30
N ALA A 260 25.39 -16.79 13.77
CA ALA A 260 25.79 -16.71 15.18
C ALA A 260 24.90 -15.77 16.01
N GLY A 261 23.86 -15.18 15.42
CA GLY A 261 23.06 -14.10 16.03
C GLY A 261 23.75 -12.74 15.97
N TRP A 262 23.06 -11.72 16.42
CA TRP A 262 23.56 -10.35 16.53
C TRP A 262 24.55 -10.23 17.70
N LYS A 263 25.62 -9.45 17.53
CA LYS A 263 26.59 -9.18 18.60
C LYS A 263 25.97 -8.38 19.76
N SER A 264 25.03 -7.51 19.43
CA SER A 264 24.28 -6.67 20.39
C SER A 264 23.02 -6.12 19.69
N ALA A 265 22.10 -5.55 20.48
CA ALA A 265 20.96 -4.80 19.94
C ALA A 265 21.39 -3.64 19.03
N ALA A 266 22.46 -2.95 19.37
CA ALA A 266 23.03 -1.88 18.54
C ALA A 266 23.58 -2.39 17.20
N ASP A 267 24.24 -3.56 17.17
CA ASP A 267 24.68 -4.20 15.93
C ASP A 267 23.50 -4.58 15.04
N GLN A 268 22.43 -5.11 15.65
CA GLN A 268 21.18 -5.40 14.96
C GLN A 268 20.57 -4.14 14.34
N GLN A 269 20.34 -3.10 15.12
CA GLN A 269 19.73 -1.84 14.66
C GLN A 269 20.53 -1.19 13.53
N GLN A 270 21.85 -1.29 13.54
CA GLN A 270 22.71 -0.73 12.49
C GLN A 270 22.70 -1.53 11.19
N ARG A 271 22.48 -2.83 11.24
CA ARG A 271 22.71 -3.73 10.10
C ARG A 271 21.47 -4.43 9.58
N GLN A 272 20.48 -4.70 10.43
CA GLN A 272 19.27 -5.38 9.97
C GLN A 272 18.52 -4.49 8.97
N GLY A 273 18.10 -5.07 7.85
CA GLY A 273 17.51 -4.33 6.74
C GLY A 273 18.50 -3.60 5.84
N ALA A 274 19.82 -3.68 6.11
CA ALA A 274 20.85 -3.13 5.20
C ALA A 274 20.76 -3.82 3.84
N MET A 275 20.98 -3.05 2.77
CA MET A 275 20.90 -3.55 1.40
C MET A 275 22.12 -4.41 1.10
N SER A 276 21.93 -5.68 0.74
CA SER A 276 23.01 -6.62 0.44
C SER A 276 23.43 -6.55 -1.03
N PHE A 277 24.72 -6.40 -1.27
CA PHE A 277 25.34 -6.43 -2.59
C PHE A 277 26.16 -7.71 -2.83
N GLY A 278 25.83 -8.79 -2.09
CA GLY A 278 26.56 -10.04 -2.20
C GLY A 278 28.02 -9.89 -1.77
N SER A 279 28.96 -10.17 -2.66
CA SER A 279 30.41 -10.07 -2.39
C SER A 279 30.90 -8.64 -2.15
N ASP A 280 30.20 -7.62 -2.65
CA ASP A 280 30.53 -6.20 -2.39
C ASP A 280 30.02 -5.72 -1.00
N GLY A 281 29.39 -6.60 -0.22
CA GLY A 281 29.04 -6.38 1.18
C GLY A 281 27.69 -5.71 1.37
N LEU A 282 27.54 -4.96 2.46
CA LEU A 282 26.30 -4.29 2.84
C LEU A 282 26.39 -2.78 2.61
N LEU A 283 25.34 -2.20 2.02
CA LEU A 283 25.08 -0.76 2.09
C LEU A 283 24.28 -0.50 3.35
N THR A 284 24.81 0.28 4.26
CA THR A 284 24.24 0.57 5.58
C THR A 284 23.88 2.05 5.70
N GLY A 285 23.17 2.42 6.78
CA GLY A 285 22.90 3.82 7.06
C GLY A 285 24.15 4.69 7.22
N ARG A 286 25.27 4.11 7.65
CA ARG A 286 26.56 4.83 7.77
C ARG A 286 27.15 5.23 6.42
N ASP A 287 27.00 4.38 5.41
CA ASP A 287 27.49 4.65 4.06
C ASP A 287 26.71 5.80 3.39
N LEU A 288 25.49 6.06 3.85
CA LEU A 288 24.58 7.09 3.35
C LEU A 288 24.65 8.41 4.15
N ALA A 289 25.23 8.37 5.34
CA ALA A 289 25.33 9.54 6.18
C ALA A 289 26.29 10.59 5.59
N GLY A 290 25.83 11.83 5.48
CA GLY A 290 26.67 12.98 5.09
C GLY A 290 27.03 13.07 3.61
N ARG A 291 26.50 12.21 2.74
CA ARG A 291 26.67 12.31 1.28
C ARG A 291 25.32 12.50 0.58
N PRO A 292 25.26 13.22 -0.55
CA PRO A 292 24.03 13.33 -1.32
C PRO A 292 23.51 11.94 -1.76
N PHE A 293 22.25 11.67 -1.46
CA PHE A 293 21.60 10.44 -1.88
C PHE A 293 20.14 10.73 -2.23
N LEU A 294 19.80 10.71 -3.50
CA LEU A 294 18.46 10.95 -4.03
C LEU A 294 17.85 12.29 -3.53
N PRO A 295 18.54 13.45 -3.69
CA PRO A 295 18.12 14.71 -3.10
C PRO A 295 16.72 15.14 -3.56
N GLY A 296 15.77 15.30 -2.60
CA GLY A 296 14.39 15.67 -2.90
C GLY A 296 13.55 14.58 -3.58
N GLY A 297 14.10 13.39 -3.79
CA GLY A 297 13.41 12.27 -4.41
C GLY A 297 12.57 11.42 -3.43
N ILE A 298 12.11 10.28 -3.91
CA ILE A 298 11.38 9.28 -3.13
C ILE A 298 11.99 7.91 -3.41
N TRP A 299 12.34 7.17 -2.36
CA TRP A 299 12.96 5.86 -2.48
C TRP A 299 11.99 4.74 -2.11
N PHE A 300 11.78 3.79 -3.01
CA PHE A 300 11.10 2.53 -2.73
C PHE A 300 12.14 1.39 -2.70
N MET A 301 12.38 0.83 -1.52
CA MET A 301 13.31 -0.28 -1.32
C MET A 301 12.55 -1.58 -1.08
N LEU A 302 12.63 -2.50 -2.01
CA LEU A 302 12.12 -3.86 -1.86
C LEU A 302 13.23 -4.76 -1.34
N ALA A 303 13.19 -5.00 -0.03
CA ALA A 303 14.13 -5.86 0.70
C ALA A 303 13.54 -6.26 2.05
N CYS A 304 13.91 -7.44 2.58
CA CYS A 304 13.52 -7.84 3.92
C CYS A 304 14.01 -6.81 4.96
N TYR A 305 13.14 -6.45 5.89
CA TYR A 305 13.44 -5.49 6.97
C TYR A 305 13.92 -4.10 6.47
N GLY A 306 13.75 -3.79 5.19
CA GLY A 306 14.26 -2.53 4.63
C GLY A 306 13.70 -1.27 5.29
N ALA A 307 12.46 -1.30 5.76
CA ALA A 307 11.88 -0.21 6.54
C ALA A 307 12.11 -0.36 8.04
N GLY A 308 12.25 -1.58 8.57
CA GLY A 308 12.43 -1.82 10.00
C GLY A 308 12.16 -3.26 10.40
N THR A 309 12.16 -3.50 11.70
CA THR A 309 11.96 -4.81 12.32
C THR A 309 10.84 -4.71 13.35
N PRO A 310 9.76 -5.51 13.23
CA PRO A 310 8.67 -5.54 14.20
C PRO A 310 9.13 -6.25 15.50
N ASP A 311 8.33 -6.16 16.54
CA ASP A 311 8.52 -6.93 17.79
C ASP A 311 8.30 -8.43 17.58
N THR A 312 7.42 -8.79 16.67
CA THR A 312 7.09 -10.17 16.31
C THR A 312 6.81 -10.24 14.81
N SER A 313 7.44 -11.21 14.13
CA SER A 313 7.16 -11.43 12.71
C SER A 313 5.76 -12.02 12.51
N ALA A 314 4.99 -11.40 11.64
CA ALA A 314 3.66 -11.86 11.25
C ALA A 314 3.69 -13.21 10.49
N TYR A 315 4.86 -13.64 10.03
CA TYR A 315 5.03 -14.88 9.26
C TYR A 315 5.29 -16.11 10.12
N ARG A 316 5.68 -15.97 11.39
CA ARG A 316 6.13 -17.10 12.23
C ARG A 316 5.14 -18.27 12.21
N HIS A 317 3.90 -18.01 12.60
CA HIS A 317 2.85 -19.05 12.67
C HIS A 317 2.61 -19.74 11.31
N TRP A 318 2.60 -18.94 10.24
CA TRP A 318 2.33 -19.45 8.89
C TRP A 318 3.50 -20.24 8.31
N LEU A 319 4.72 -19.82 8.56
CA LEU A 319 5.91 -20.60 8.18
C LEU A 319 5.99 -21.92 8.93
N GLU A 320 5.62 -21.93 10.21
CA GLU A 320 5.51 -23.17 11.00
C GLU A 320 4.42 -24.10 10.41
N SER A 321 3.24 -23.56 10.13
CA SER A 321 2.12 -24.34 9.56
C SER A 321 2.44 -24.91 8.17
N LEU A 322 3.01 -24.10 7.27
CA LEU A 322 3.40 -24.53 5.92
C LEU A 322 4.55 -25.55 5.97
N SER A 323 5.47 -25.42 6.93
CA SER A 323 6.53 -26.41 7.15
C SER A 323 5.97 -27.78 7.57
N GLN A 324 4.91 -27.81 8.38
CA GLN A 324 4.25 -29.05 8.81
C GLN A 324 3.61 -29.83 7.65
N ILE A 325 3.16 -29.16 6.61
CA ILE A 325 2.59 -29.77 5.40
C ILE A 325 3.62 -29.92 4.25
N ASN A 326 4.91 -29.75 4.54
CA ASN A 326 6.03 -29.83 3.60
C ASN A 326 6.03 -28.78 2.46
N GLU A 327 5.28 -27.70 2.59
CA GLU A 327 5.32 -26.58 1.61
C GLU A 327 6.58 -25.71 1.78
N PHE A 328 7.24 -25.74 2.96
CA PHE A 328 8.50 -25.07 3.26
C PHE A 328 9.47 -26.00 4.00
N ALA A 329 9.83 -27.13 3.42
CA ALA A 329 10.78 -28.04 4.01
C ALA A 329 12.23 -27.51 3.91
N GLY A 330 13.04 -27.71 4.95
CA GLY A 330 14.47 -27.38 4.99
C GLY A 330 14.79 -25.90 5.27
N PRO A 331 14.62 -24.94 4.33
CA PRO A 331 14.94 -23.53 4.56
C PRO A 331 14.11 -22.86 5.66
N ALA A 332 12.86 -23.31 5.90
CA ALA A 332 11.97 -22.75 6.91
C ALA A 332 12.60 -22.69 8.31
N THR A 333 13.32 -23.72 8.71
CA THR A 333 13.99 -23.75 10.02
C THR A 333 15.04 -22.64 10.17
N ALA A 334 15.80 -22.34 9.13
CA ALA A 334 16.78 -21.26 9.15
C ALA A 334 16.11 -19.88 9.23
N VAL A 335 15.03 -19.68 8.46
CA VAL A 335 14.24 -18.45 8.48
C VAL A 335 13.61 -18.25 9.85
N LEU A 336 12.93 -19.26 10.40
CA LEU A 336 12.28 -19.21 11.72
C LEU A 336 13.25 -18.86 12.85
N LYS A 337 14.50 -19.36 12.80
CA LYS A 337 15.53 -19.01 13.78
C LYS A 337 15.97 -17.56 13.70
N GLY A 338 15.90 -16.95 12.52
CA GLY A 338 16.30 -15.57 12.27
C GLY A 338 15.20 -14.54 12.52
N LEU A 339 13.95 -14.98 12.77
CA LEU A 339 12.84 -14.04 13.03
C LEU A 339 13.01 -13.31 14.36
N PRO A 340 12.48 -12.08 14.48
CA PRO A 340 12.43 -11.34 15.74
C PRO A 340 11.82 -12.19 16.86
N LYS A 341 12.37 -12.10 18.06
CA LYS A 341 11.92 -12.85 19.23
C LYS A 341 11.03 -11.97 20.09
N ALA A 342 10.03 -12.57 20.69
CA ALA A 342 9.16 -11.87 21.63
C ALA A 342 9.99 -11.18 22.73
N GLY A 343 9.73 -9.89 22.96
CA GLY A 343 10.45 -9.06 23.91
C GLY A 343 11.68 -8.32 23.36
N GLU A 344 12.10 -8.58 22.11
CA GLU A 344 13.07 -7.72 21.43
C GLU A 344 12.44 -6.36 21.10
N ARG A 345 13.24 -5.29 21.16
CA ARG A 345 12.76 -3.94 20.83
C ARG A 345 12.53 -3.82 19.32
N PRO A 346 11.31 -3.47 18.88
CA PRO A 346 11.07 -3.16 17.48
C PRO A 346 11.69 -1.80 17.12
N PHE A 347 12.09 -1.62 15.86
CA PHE A 347 12.77 -0.39 15.42
C PHE A 347 12.63 -0.14 13.91
N ILE A 348 12.71 1.14 13.51
CA ILE A 348 12.87 1.56 12.12
C ILE A 348 14.34 1.37 11.72
N ALA A 349 14.59 0.77 10.56
CA ALA A 349 15.93 0.43 10.07
C ALA A 349 16.86 1.65 9.93
N ALA A 350 18.16 1.41 10.03
CA ALA A 350 19.17 2.49 9.96
C ALA A 350 19.19 3.21 8.58
N ILE A 351 18.93 2.51 7.49
CA ILE A 351 18.93 3.10 6.13
C ILE A 351 17.88 4.22 6.01
N PRO A 352 16.57 3.98 6.22
CA PRO A 352 15.59 5.06 6.11
C PRO A 352 15.84 6.19 7.09
N GLN A 353 16.29 5.91 8.33
CA GLN A 353 16.67 6.96 9.27
C GLN A 353 17.79 7.83 8.70
N ALA A 354 18.86 7.23 8.17
CA ALA A 354 20.01 7.94 7.63
C ALA A 354 19.66 8.83 6.43
N VAL A 355 18.86 8.33 5.49
CA VAL A 355 18.52 9.11 4.29
C VAL A 355 17.45 10.18 4.57
N LEU A 356 16.50 9.91 5.47
CA LEU A 356 15.47 10.89 5.81
C LEU A 356 16.00 12.04 6.66
N GLN A 357 16.97 11.82 7.56
CA GLN A 357 17.63 12.90 8.29
C GLN A 357 18.60 13.72 7.41
N ASN A 358 19.13 13.11 6.34
CA ASN A 358 20.11 13.76 5.47
C ASN A 358 19.46 14.95 4.75
N PRO A 359 20.03 16.18 4.84
CA PRO A 359 19.52 17.34 4.11
C PRO A 359 19.52 17.13 2.58
N GLU A 360 20.50 16.40 2.04
CA GLU A 360 20.60 16.03 0.62
C GLU A 360 20.08 14.60 0.39
N GLY A 361 19.00 14.23 1.07
CA GLY A 361 18.35 12.93 0.97
C GLY A 361 16.92 13.01 0.42
N PRO A 362 16.24 11.86 0.29
CA PRO A 362 14.86 11.78 -0.17
C PRO A 362 13.87 12.41 0.82
N LEU A 363 12.70 12.77 0.32
CA LEU A 363 11.58 13.31 1.11
C LEU A 363 10.76 12.20 1.76
N ALA A 364 10.76 11.00 1.16
CA ALA A 364 10.10 9.85 1.71
C ALA A 364 10.80 8.54 1.29
N PHE A 365 10.55 7.52 2.08
CA PHE A 365 11.03 6.17 1.88
C PHE A 365 9.86 5.20 1.99
N LEU A 366 9.75 4.25 1.07
CA LEU A 366 8.79 3.16 1.11
C LEU A 366 9.58 1.86 1.24
N GLY A 367 9.18 0.98 2.15
CA GLY A 367 9.86 -0.29 2.33
C GLY A 367 9.05 -1.27 3.15
N HIS A 368 9.59 -2.47 3.29
CA HIS A 368 8.97 -3.58 3.98
C HIS A 368 9.45 -3.67 5.44
N ILE A 369 8.50 -3.82 6.38
CA ILE A 369 8.80 -3.82 7.82
C ILE A 369 9.16 -5.20 8.39
N ASP A 370 9.03 -6.25 7.63
CA ASP A 370 9.30 -7.64 8.01
C ASP A 370 10.00 -8.37 6.85
N LEU A 371 9.88 -9.68 6.74
CA LEU A 371 10.33 -10.44 5.59
C LEU A 371 9.56 -10.04 4.33
N ALA A 372 10.25 -9.64 3.27
CA ALA A 372 9.67 -9.36 1.96
C ALA A 372 9.70 -10.63 1.09
N TRP A 373 8.57 -10.97 0.51
CA TRP A 373 8.40 -12.15 -0.31
C TRP A 373 7.99 -11.80 -1.75
N THR A 374 7.96 -12.79 -2.62
CA THR A 374 7.47 -12.63 -3.99
C THR A 374 5.94 -12.66 -4.10
N TYR A 375 5.22 -12.97 -3.02
CA TYR A 375 3.75 -13.08 -3.01
C TYR A 375 3.03 -11.81 -3.47
N SER A 376 3.57 -10.63 -3.14
CA SER A 376 2.96 -9.35 -3.51
C SER A 376 2.99 -9.05 -5.01
N PHE A 377 3.85 -9.70 -5.79
CA PHE A 377 3.96 -9.51 -7.24
C PHE A 377 3.92 -10.79 -8.09
N THR A 378 3.85 -11.97 -7.46
CA THR A 378 3.63 -13.25 -8.14
C THR A 378 2.41 -13.92 -7.53
N GLU A 379 1.32 -13.97 -8.27
CA GLU A 379 0.08 -14.59 -7.82
C GLU A 379 0.01 -16.03 -8.33
N LEU A 380 -0.44 -16.95 -7.47
CA LEU A 380 -0.74 -18.32 -7.86
C LEU A 380 -2.21 -18.40 -8.30
N ASP A 381 -2.42 -18.51 -9.60
CA ASP A 381 -3.74 -18.74 -10.17
C ASP A 381 -3.81 -20.14 -10.78
N SER A 382 -4.77 -20.95 -10.30
CA SER A 382 -5.09 -22.28 -10.84
C SER A 382 -3.87 -23.20 -11.02
N GLY A 383 -2.86 -23.07 -10.15
CA GLY A 383 -1.62 -23.86 -10.19
C GLY A 383 -0.52 -23.29 -11.08
N SER A 384 -0.70 -22.10 -11.64
CA SER A 384 0.31 -21.36 -12.40
C SER A 384 0.68 -20.07 -11.69
N ALA A 385 1.98 -19.73 -11.69
CA ALA A 385 2.44 -18.44 -11.21
C ALA A 385 2.20 -17.38 -12.28
N MET A 386 1.57 -16.27 -11.90
CA MET A 386 1.35 -15.12 -12.78
C MET A 386 2.02 -13.87 -12.21
N ASP A 387 2.82 -13.21 -13.03
CA ASP A 387 3.49 -11.97 -12.64
C ASP A 387 2.51 -10.79 -12.64
N ARG A 388 2.51 -10.03 -11.56
CA ARG A 388 1.64 -8.87 -11.33
C ARG A 388 2.43 -7.61 -10.94
N PRO A 389 3.34 -7.12 -11.80
CA PRO A 389 4.16 -5.93 -11.49
C PRO A 389 3.33 -4.65 -11.42
N GLY A 390 2.12 -4.64 -11.98
CA GLY A 390 1.29 -3.46 -12.15
C GLY A 390 1.03 -2.67 -10.86
N LYS A 391 0.88 -3.35 -9.71
CA LYS A 391 0.66 -2.70 -8.41
C LYS A 391 1.84 -1.79 -8.03
N PHE A 392 3.07 -2.26 -8.20
CA PHE A 392 4.29 -1.52 -7.89
C PHE A 392 4.57 -0.42 -8.91
N ILE A 393 4.31 -0.70 -10.18
CA ILE A 393 4.45 0.31 -11.24
C ILE A 393 3.41 1.42 -11.09
N GLN A 394 2.22 1.13 -10.55
CA GLN A 394 1.24 2.17 -10.22
C GLN A 394 1.75 3.10 -9.12
N ILE A 395 2.46 2.58 -8.08
CA ILE A 395 3.12 3.41 -7.06
C ILE A 395 4.09 4.38 -7.72
N VAL A 396 5.00 3.87 -8.56
CA VAL A 396 5.97 4.70 -9.28
C VAL A 396 5.26 5.73 -10.16
N ALA A 397 4.22 5.31 -10.88
CA ALA A 397 3.44 6.20 -11.74
C ALA A 397 2.75 7.34 -10.98
N ASP A 398 2.19 7.05 -9.81
CA ASP A 398 1.51 8.05 -8.99
C ASP A 398 2.51 9.06 -8.41
N LEU A 399 3.68 8.61 -7.99
CA LEU A 399 4.76 9.49 -7.53
C LEU A 399 5.28 10.39 -8.66
N LEU A 400 5.49 9.85 -9.86
CA LEU A 400 5.97 10.58 -11.03
C LEU A 400 4.97 11.65 -11.52
N LYS A 401 3.68 11.48 -11.25
CA LYS A 401 2.65 12.51 -11.52
C LYS A 401 2.67 13.66 -10.50
N GLY A 402 3.52 13.59 -9.48
CA GLY A 402 3.57 14.58 -8.40
C GLY A 402 2.48 14.38 -7.35
N ASN A 403 1.86 13.22 -7.28
CA ASN A 403 0.95 12.89 -6.18
C ASN A 403 1.73 12.84 -4.86
N ARG A 404 1.03 13.15 -3.77
CA ARG A 404 1.58 13.02 -2.42
C ARG A 404 1.89 11.57 -2.11
N VAL A 405 2.99 11.33 -1.38
CA VAL A 405 3.53 9.97 -1.19
C VAL A 405 2.56 9.02 -0.48
N GLY A 406 1.70 9.52 0.39
CA GLY A 406 0.70 8.70 1.08
C GLY A 406 -0.29 8.01 0.12
N ILE A 407 -0.59 8.63 -1.03
CA ILE A 407 -1.47 8.04 -2.05
C ILE A 407 -0.82 6.81 -2.69
N ALA A 408 0.51 6.78 -2.76
CA ALA A 408 1.23 5.78 -3.55
C ALA A 408 0.96 4.33 -3.11
N LEU A 409 0.78 4.06 -1.80
CA LEU A 409 0.50 2.71 -1.32
C LEU A 409 -0.93 2.21 -1.59
N ARG A 410 -1.82 3.07 -2.11
CA ARG A 410 -3.24 2.69 -2.32
C ARG A 410 -3.42 1.43 -3.18
N SER A 411 -2.58 1.25 -4.20
CA SER A 411 -2.64 0.04 -5.05
C SER A 411 -2.35 -1.25 -4.28
N LEU A 412 -1.43 -1.21 -3.30
CA LEU A 412 -1.15 -2.35 -2.42
C LEU A 412 -2.28 -2.56 -1.41
N MET A 413 -2.85 -1.48 -0.87
CA MET A 413 -3.98 -1.57 0.08
C MET A 413 -5.24 -2.14 -0.59
N LEU A 414 -5.50 -1.82 -1.85
CA LEU A 414 -6.59 -2.44 -2.62
C LEU A 414 -6.33 -3.94 -2.84
N ALA A 415 -5.10 -4.34 -3.15
CA ALA A 415 -4.73 -5.74 -3.27
C ALA A 415 -4.84 -6.48 -1.92
N LEU A 416 -4.47 -5.83 -0.82
CA LEU A 416 -4.67 -6.34 0.55
C LEU A 416 -6.15 -6.56 0.85
N GLY A 417 -7.03 -5.63 0.47
CA GLY A 417 -8.48 -5.76 0.58
C GLY A 417 -9.00 -6.99 -0.17
N SER A 418 -8.52 -7.22 -1.39
CA SER A 418 -8.86 -8.40 -2.19
C SER A 418 -8.41 -9.70 -1.50
N ALA A 419 -7.18 -9.77 -0.99
CA ALA A 419 -6.68 -10.93 -0.27
C ALA A 419 -7.49 -11.22 1.01
N ASN A 420 -7.89 -10.17 1.75
CA ASN A 420 -8.77 -10.30 2.91
C ASN A 420 -10.14 -10.87 2.52
N THR A 421 -10.73 -10.41 1.41
CA THR A 421 -12.02 -10.92 0.90
C THR A 421 -11.93 -12.39 0.54
N GLU A 422 -10.86 -12.81 -0.14
CA GLU A 422 -10.64 -14.23 -0.47
C GLU A 422 -10.49 -15.09 0.79
N LEU A 423 -9.73 -14.64 1.78
CA LEU A 423 -9.58 -15.33 3.06
C LEU A 423 -10.92 -15.46 3.78
N THR A 424 -11.68 -14.38 3.89
CA THR A 424 -13.01 -14.41 4.50
C THR A 424 -13.93 -15.40 3.78
N THR A 425 -13.96 -15.38 2.44
CA THR A 425 -14.75 -16.33 1.65
C THR A 425 -14.34 -17.79 1.90
N LEU A 426 -13.03 -18.04 2.08
CA LEU A 426 -12.54 -19.39 2.39
C LEU A 426 -13.01 -19.85 3.78
N TYR A 427 -12.95 -18.98 4.78
CA TYR A 427 -13.45 -19.29 6.13
C TYR A 427 -14.97 -19.46 6.15
N ASP A 428 -15.75 -18.64 5.44
CA ASP A 428 -17.20 -18.77 5.33
C ASP A 428 -17.60 -20.12 4.71
N ARG A 429 -16.90 -20.53 3.66
CA ARG A 429 -17.10 -21.87 3.04
C ARG A 429 -16.78 -23.00 4.01
N GLN A 430 -15.69 -22.89 4.76
CA GLN A 430 -15.31 -23.89 5.77
C GLN A 430 -16.36 -23.96 6.89
N ALA A 431 -16.82 -22.83 7.40
CA ALA A 431 -17.88 -22.76 8.41
C ALA A 431 -19.19 -23.35 7.89
N SER A 432 -19.61 -23.03 6.66
CA SER A 432 -20.81 -23.57 6.01
C SER A 432 -20.73 -25.11 5.79
N ALA A 433 -19.53 -25.65 5.66
CA ALA A 433 -19.29 -27.09 5.58
C ALA A 433 -19.15 -27.77 6.97
N GLY A 434 -19.60 -27.11 8.05
CA GLY A 434 -19.54 -27.63 9.41
C GLY A 434 -18.12 -27.66 9.99
N ASN A 435 -17.25 -26.76 9.56
CA ASN A 435 -15.82 -26.68 9.94
C ASN A 435 -15.03 -27.96 9.62
N ALA A 436 -15.42 -28.66 8.57
CA ALA A 436 -14.66 -29.80 8.09
C ALA A 436 -13.20 -29.39 7.77
N PRO A 437 -12.20 -30.25 8.06
CA PRO A 437 -10.81 -29.98 7.70
C PRO A 437 -10.69 -29.70 6.20
N LEU A 438 -9.88 -28.71 5.85
CA LEU A 438 -9.57 -28.43 4.45
C LEU A 438 -8.74 -29.59 3.87
N SER A 439 -8.87 -29.81 2.57
CA SER A 439 -7.92 -30.67 1.84
C SER A 439 -6.51 -30.07 1.91
N GLN A 440 -5.47 -30.86 1.63
CA GLN A 440 -4.10 -30.36 1.57
C GLN A 440 -3.98 -29.13 0.63
N ALA A 441 -4.61 -29.17 -0.54
CA ALA A 441 -4.66 -28.05 -1.46
C ALA A 441 -5.38 -26.82 -0.85
N GLY A 442 -6.44 -27.03 -0.07
CA GLY A 442 -7.15 -25.97 0.64
C GLY A 442 -6.28 -25.33 1.74
N GLU A 443 -5.55 -26.14 2.49
CA GLU A 443 -4.59 -25.64 3.50
C GLU A 443 -3.44 -24.84 2.85
N ALA A 444 -2.88 -25.35 1.76
CA ALA A 444 -1.84 -24.65 1.00
C ALA A 444 -2.37 -23.29 0.46
N ARG A 445 -3.60 -23.26 -0.09
CA ARG A 445 -4.22 -22.00 -0.54
C ARG A 445 -4.44 -21.03 0.61
N ARG A 446 -4.93 -21.50 1.76
CA ARG A 446 -5.10 -20.68 2.97
C ARG A 446 -3.76 -20.09 3.43
N GLY A 447 -2.74 -20.92 3.54
CA GLY A 447 -1.39 -20.48 3.89
C GLY A 447 -0.82 -19.45 2.90
N HIS A 448 -1.00 -19.68 1.59
CA HIS A 448 -0.59 -18.76 0.55
C HIS A 448 -1.29 -17.39 0.68
N LEU A 449 -2.61 -17.37 0.87
CA LEU A 449 -3.37 -16.13 1.05
C LEU A 449 -2.93 -15.37 2.30
N TRP A 450 -2.61 -16.07 3.38
CA TRP A 450 -2.05 -15.44 4.58
C TRP A 450 -0.67 -14.85 4.33
N MET A 451 0.21 -15.56 3.62
CA MET A 451 1.52 -15.04 3.24
C MET A 451 1.39 -13.78 2.37
N LEU A 452 0.52 -13.83 1.35
CA LEU A 452 0.21 -12.68 0.49
C LEU A 452 -0.33 -11.49 1.29
N ARG A 453 -1.29 -11.75 2.20
CA ARG A 453 -1.87 -10.72 3.08
C ARG A 453 -0.79 -10.04 3.92
N GLN A 454 0.09 -10.81 4.56
CA GLN A 454 1.15 -10.26 5.39
C GLN A 454 2.19 -9.49 4.56
N ASP A 455 2.56 -10.01 3.39
CA ASP A 455 3.49 -9.34 2.48
C ASP A 455 2.95 -7.98 2.03
N LEU A 456 1.67 -7.89 1.65
CA LEU A 456 1.03 -6.64 1.27
C LEU A 456 0.87 -5.65 2.44
N ALA A 457 0.53 -6.15 3.65
CA ALA A 457 0.30 -5.32 4.83
C ALA A 457 1.59 -4.75 5.45
N SER A 458 2.75 -5.26 5.05
CA SER A 458 4.05 -4.91 5.64
C SER A 458 4.78 -3.78 4.92
N TYR A 459 4.25 -3.26 3.80
CA TYR A 459 4.79 -2.06 3.17
C TYR A 459 4.32 -0.81 3.91
N ILE A 460 5.26 0.03 4.32
CA ILE A 460 4.98 1.28 5.03
C ILE A 460 5.66 2.47 4.36
N VAL A 461 5.09 3.66 4.58
CA VAL A 461 5.71 4.94 4.24
C VAL A 461 6.45 5.47 5.47
N LEU A 462 7.71 5.84 5.27
CA LEU A 462 8.51 6.61 6.20
C LEU A 462 8.74 8.00 5.61
N GLY A 463 8.54 9.04 6.43
CA GLY A 463 8.46 10.42 5.99
C GLY A 463 7.05 10.99 6.14
N ASP A 464 6.88 12.25 5.83
CA ASP A 464 5.57 12.91 5.82
C ASP A 464 4.72 12.40 4.64
N PRO A 465 3.54 11.82 4.88
CA PRO A 465 2.70 11.29 3.81
C PRO A 465 2.18 12.37 2.85
N ALA A 466 2.21 13.64 3.25
CA ALA A 466 1.85 14.77 2.40
C ALA A 466 3.01 15.28 1.52
N ALA A 467 4.25 14.81 1.72
CA ALA A 467 5.38 15.14 0.87
C ALA A 467 5.15 14.62 -0.57
N ARG A 468 5.76 15.30 -1.55
CA ARG A 468 5.70 14.93 -2.97
C ARG A 468 6.98 15.36 -3.68
N LEU A 469 7.22 14.82 -4.85
CA LEU A 469 8.33 15.29 -5.68
C LEU A 469 8.21 16.80 -5.95
N PRO A 470 9.31 17.55 -5.88
CA PRO A 470 9.33 19.00 -6.15
C PRO A 470 9.22 19.28 -7.66
N LEU A 471 8.02 19.09 -8.21
CA LEU A 471 7.70 19.35 -9.61
C LEU A 471 7.05 20.72 -9.77
N ALA A 472 7.34 21.41 -10.89
CA ALA A 472 6.74 22.70 -11.20
C ALA A 472 5.21 22.59 -11.34
N SER A 473 4.50 23.59 -10.80
CA SER A 473 3.05 23.66 -10.91
C SER A 473 2.66 23.78 -12.39
N GLY A 474 2.04 22.75 -12.96
CA GLY A 474 1.72 22.63 -14.38
C GLY A 474 2.22 21.36 -15.04
N SER A 475 3.24 20.69 -14.46
CA SER A 475 3.77 19.42 -14.99
C SER A 475 2.79 18.25 -14.84
N ALA A 476 1.85 18.36 -13.89
CA ALA A 476 0.80 17.37 -13.64
C ALA A 476 -0.44 17.53 -14.54
N SER A 477 -0.54 18.60 -15.34
CA SER A 477 -1.75 18.97 -16.08
C SER A 477 -1.83 18.40 -17.50
N GLY A 478 -1.48 17.13 -17.69
CA GLY A 478 -1.76 16.41 -18.95
C GLY A 478 -3.16 15.80 -19.05
N VAL A 479 -3.86 15.67 -17.93
CA VAL A 479 -5.23 15.12 -17.91
C VAL A 479 -6.06 16.00 -16.99
N LYS A 480 -6.90 16.86 -17.57
CA LYS A 480 -7.97 17.51 -16.80
C LYS A 480 -8.78 16.39 -16.12
N PRO A 481 -9.05 16.49 -14.80
CA PRO A 481 -9.99 15.55 -14.19
C PRO A 481 -11.32 15.71 -14.92
N VAL A 482 -11.80 14.65 -15.53
CA VAL A 482 -13.21 14.56 -15.92
C VAL A 482 -13.98 14.65 -14.63
N ALA A 483 -14.66 15.76 -14.42
CA ALA A 483 -15.54 15.94 -13.29
C ALA A 483 -16.54 14.78 -13.28
N THR A 484 -16.44 13.92 -12.30
CA THR A 484 -17.49 12.92 -12.02
C THR A 484 -18.71 13.72 -11.61
N PRO A 485 -19.86 13.59 -12.28
CA PRO A 485 -21.07 14.31 -11.86
C PRO A 485 -21.42 13.88 -10.45
N SER A 486 -21.53 14.84 -9.54
CA SER A 486 -22.08 14.67 -8.20
C SER A 486 -23.45 13.97 -8.31
N ALA A 487 -23.62 12.84 -7.62
CA ALA A 487 -24.84 12.05 -7.60
C ALA A 487 -25.95 12.70 -6.75
N THR A 488 -26.24 13.97 -6.99
CA THR A 488 -27.40 14.67 -6.44
C THR A 488 -28.03 15.58 -7.47
N ALA A 489 -28.61 14.96 -8.49
CA ALA A 489 -29.62 15.62 -9.32
C ALA A 489 -30.59 14.58 -9.86
N SER A 490 -31.66 14.43 -9.11
CA SER A 490 -33.04 14.19 -9.54
C SER A 490 -33.29 13.18 -10.66
N ALA A 491 -33.92 12.08 -10.28
CA ALA A 491 -34.60 11.08 -11.12
C ALA A 491 -35.78 11.62 -11.94
N ALA A 492 -35.71 12.83 -12.52
CA ALA A 492 -36.84 13.45 -13.21
C ALA A 492 -36.52 14.01 -14.62
N ALA A 493 -35.37 13.69 -15.22
CA ALA A 493 -35.02 14.20 -16.56
C ALA A 493 -34.52 13.13 -17.54
N MET A 494 -34.99 11.90 -17.44
CA MET A 494 -34.74 10.86 -18.46
C MET A 494 -36.03 10.45 -19.15
N LEU A 495 -36.65 11.37 -19.83
CA LEU A 495 -37.61 11.07 -20.93
C LEU A 495 -37.42 12.19 -21.97
N PHE A 496 -37.08 11.75 -23.20
CA PHE A 496 -36.92 12.53 -24.43
C PHE A 496 -35.60 13.27 -24.66
N ALA A 497 -34.63 12.53 -25.23
CA ALA A 497 -33.84 13.04 -26.34
C ALA A 497 -33.43 11.88 -27.26
N SER A 498 -34.04 11.84 -28.43
CA SER A 498 -33.74 10.93 -29.53
C SER A 498 -32.37 11.26 -30.18
N SER A 499 -31.64 10.18 -30.47
CA SER A 499 -30.81 9.96 -31.66
C SER A 499 -29.90 11.07 -32.19
N VAL A 500 -28.59 10.96 -31.87
CA VAL A 500 -27.52 11.01 -32.86
C VAL A 500 -26.39 10.12 -32.34
N MET A 501 -26.10 9.03 -33.01
CA MET A 501 -24.92 8.19 -32.74
C MET A 501 -23.65 8.94 -33.09
N PRO A 502 -22.63 9.03 -32.20
CA PRO A 502 -21.29 9.41 -32.62
C PRO A 502 -20.64 8.27 -33.41
N PRO A 503 -19.66 8.55 -34.29
CA PRO A 503 -18.99 7.56 -35.11
C PRO A 503 -18.23 6.55 -34.23
N VAL A 504 -18.32 5.29 -34.63
CA VAL A 504 -17.69 4.13 -33.98
C VAL A 504 -16.19 4.37 -33.83
N ALA A 505 -15.75 4.72 -32.63
CA ALA A 505 -14.34 4.62 -32.25
C ALA A 505 -13.99 3.14 -32.21
N SER A 506 -12.92 2.73 -32.90
CA SER A 506 -12.44 1.34 -32.92
C SER A 506 -12.16 0.88 -31.50
N LEU A 507 -12.94 -0.09 -31.01
CA LEU A 507 -12.72 -0.77 -29.74
C LEU A 507 -11.31 -1.35 -29.69
N SER A 508 -10.57 -1.14 -28.60
CA SER A 508 -9.32 -1.85 -28.40
C SER A 508 -9.59 -3.34 -28.13
N MET A 509 -8.66 -4.21 -28.49
CA MET A 509 -8.78 -5.65 -28.21
C MET A 509 -9.01 -5.92 -26.73
N ASP A 510 -8.32 -5.21 -25.84
CA ASP A 510 -8.46 -5.35 -24.39
C ASP A 510 -9.88 -4.98 -23.89
N GLN A 511 -10.49 -3.96 -24.48
CA GLN A 511 -11.86 -3.56 -24.16
C GLN A 511 -12.88 -4.61 -24.63
N LEU A 512 -12.66 -5.19 -25.80
CA LEU A 512 -13.50 -6.25 -26.32
C LEU A 512 -13.37 -7.53 -25.48
N GLU A 513 -12.17 -7.93 -25.10
CA GLU A 513 -11.91 -9.09 -24.24
C GLU A 513 -12.57 -8.92 -22.87
N LEU A 514 -12.47 -7.74 -22.27
CA LEU A 514 -13.13 -7.43 -20.99
C LEU A 514 -14.65 -7.53 -21.12
N ALA A 515 -15.24 -6.97 -22.18
CA ALA A 515 -16.67 -7.03 -22.42
C ALA A 515 -17.15 -8.48 -22.65
N ILE A 516 -16.39 -9.29 -23.38
CA ILE A 516 -16.65 -10.71 -23.59
C ILE A 516 -16.61 -11.46 -22.24
N ALA A 517 -15.58 -11.25 -21.42
CA ALA A 517 -15.46 -11.87 -20.10
C ALA A 517 -16.65 -11.50 -19.19
N GLN A 518 -17.04 -10.24 -19.15
CA GLN A 518 -18.19 -9.76 -18.38
C GLN A 518 -19.52 -10.37 -18.88
N ALA A 519 -19.71 -10.45 -20.19
CA ALA A 519 -20.91 -11.05 -20.78
C ALA A 519 -20.99 -12.58 -20.56
N ILE A 520 -19.86 -13.24 -20.40
CA ILE A 520 -19.80 -14.67 -20.06
C ILE A 520 -20.20 -14.90 -18.60
N VAL A 521 -19.75 -14.06 -17.70
CA VAL A 521 -20.02 -14.16 -16.24
C VAL A 521 -21.43 -13.70 -15.88
N ALA A 522 -21.93 -12.65 -16.55
CA ALA A 522 -23.23 -12.06 -16.27
C ALA A 522 -24.08 -11.92 -17.54
N PRO A 523 -24.60 -13.04 -18.11
CA PRO A 523 -25.35 -13.03 -19.38
C PRO A 523 -26.61 -12.14 -19.35
N GLN A 524 -27.20 -11.93 -18.19
CA GLN A 524 -28.36 -11.05 -18.00
C GLN A 524 -28.03 -9.57 -18.22
N ARG A 525 -26.76 -9.17 -18.20
CA ARG A 525 -26.29 -7.80 -18.44
C ARG A 525 -25.73 -7.57 -19.85
N LEU A 526 -25.89 -8.53 -20.73
CA LEU A 526 -25.27 -8.52 -22.07
C LEU A 526 -25.65 -7.28 -22.89
N GLU A 527 -26.90 -6.83 -22.82
CA GLU A 527 -27.37 -5.64 -23.54
C GLU A 527 -26.77 -4.36 -22.96
N GLN A 528 -26.64 -4.28 -21.65
CA GLN A 528 -26.00 -3.16 -20.98
C GLN A 528 -24.51 -3.09 -21.31
N ILE A 529 -23.80 -4.21 -21.23
CA ILE A 529 -22.36 -4.30 -21.54
C ILE A 529 -22.11 -3.94 -23.02
N ALA A 530 -22.95 -4.42 -23.93
CA ALA A 530 -22.87 -4.10 -25.35
C ALA A 530 -23.01 -2.58 -25.60
N MET A 531 -23.95 -1.93 -24.92
CA MET A 531 -24.12 -0.47 -24.97
C MET A 531 -22.91 0.29 -24.42
N GLU A 532 -22.35 -0.15 -23.29
CA GLU A 532 -21.18 0.47 -22.64
C GLU A 532 -19.94 0.47 -23.54
N VAL A 533 -19.77 -0.56 -24.36
CA VAL A 533 -18.62 -0.69 -25.28
C VAL A 533 -18.93 -0.31 -26.73
N GLY A 534 -20.16 0.08 -27.04
CA GLY A 534 -20.55 0.60 -28.35
C GLY A 534 -20.64 -0.46 -29.47
N ILE A 535 -20.93 -1.73 -29.13
CA ILE A 535 -21.18 -2.80 -30.11
C ILE A 535 -22.60 -3.35 -29.98
N SER A 536 -23.07 -4.09 -30.98
CA SER A 536 -24.41 -4.69 -30.87
C SER A 536 -24.42 -5.86 -29.88
N SER A 537 -25.53 -6.05 -29.18
CA SER A 537 -25.70 -7.18 -28.24
C SER A 537 -25.61 -8.53 -28.97
N GLY A 538 -25.99 -8.59 -30.25
CA GLY A 538 -25.81 -9.76 -31.11
C GLY A 538 -24.34 -10.07 -31.36
N GLU A 539 -23.52 -9.07 -31.63
CA GLU A 539 -22.08 -9.22 -31.87
C GLU A 539 -21.33 -9.63 -30.58
N LEU A 540 -21.63 -8.99 -29.45
CA LEU A 540 -21.04 -9.37 -28.16
C LEU A 540 -21.41 -10.81 -27.78
N ARG A 541 -22.66 -11.25 -28.06
CA ARG A 541 -23.10 -12.63 -27.83
C ARG A 541 -22.34 -13.61 -28.71
N ALA A 542 -22.17 -13.31 -30.00
CA ALA A 542 -21.42 -14.15 -30.92
C ALA A 542 -19.95 -14.29 -30.55
N GLN A 543 -19.30 -13.21 -30.12
CA GLN A 543 -17.92 -13.22 -29.64
C GLN A 543 -17.78 -14.01 -28.33
N SER A 544 -18.70 -13.84 -27.39
CA SER A 544 -18.71 -14.59 -26.13
C SER A 544 -18.87 -16.10 -26.34
N GLU A 545 -19.69 -16.51 -27.32
CA GLU A 545 -19.86 -17.94 -27.66
C GLU A 545 -18.61 -18.52 -28.35
N ARG A 546 -17.98 -17.79 -29.26
CA ARG A 546 -16.68 -18.18 -29.87
C ARG A 546 -15.60 -18.36 -28.81
N TYR A 547 -15.51 -17.45 -27.84
CA TYR A 547 -14.54 -17.53 -26.75
C TYR A 547 -14.78 -18.76 -25.85
N ARG A 548 -16.04 -19.08 -25.54
CA ARG A 548 -16.41 -20.31 -24.82
C ARG A 548 -16.06 -21.58 -25.60
N GLN A 549 -16.29 -21.58 -26.91
CA GLN A 549 -15.96 -22.73 -27.78
C GLN A 549 -14.45 -22.94 -27.86
N ALA A 550 -13.66 -21.87 -28.02
CA ALA A 550 -12.20 -21.94 -28.05
C ALA A 550 -11.64 -22.44 -26.71
N GLY A 551 -12.15 -21.96 -25.58
CA GLY A 551 -11.77 -22.44 -24.26
C GLY A 551 -12.08 -23.93 -24.03
N ARG A 552 -13.26 -24.40 -24.48
CA ARG A 552 -13.61 -25.84 -24.45
C ARG A 552 -12.73 -26.68 -25.37
N ALA A 553 -12.33 -26.17 -26.52
CA ALA A 553 -11.41 -26.86 -27.44
C ALA A 553 -10.01 -26.97 -26.83
N ALA A 554 -9.48 -25.90 -26.21
CA ALA A 554 -8.21 -25.91 -25.52
C ALA A 554 -8.18 -26.92 -24.36
N LEU A 555 -9.25 -26.99 -23.55
CA LEU A 555 -9.39 -27.97 -22.47
C LEU A 555 -9.48 -29.42 -22.94
N LYS A 556 -9.95 -29.69 -24.18
CA LYS A 556 -9.95 -31.04 -24.77
C LYS A 556 -8.59 -31.47 -25.31
N LEU A 557 -7.73 -30.51 -25.67
CA LEU A 557 -6.37 -30.78 -26.16
C LEU A 557 -5.37 -30.97 -25.01
N SER A 558 -5.73 -30.58 -23.79
CA SER A 558 -4.91 -30.74 -22.59
C SER A 558 -5.21 -32.03 -21.80
N ARG A 559 -6.09 -32.89 -22.29
CA ARG A 559 -6.35 -34.27 -21.83
C ARG A 559 -5.79 -35.25 -22.84
#